data_e94237bd0936e3f3ba038ab20c6dd14f
#
_entry.id   e94237bd0936e3f3ba038ab20c6dd14f
#
_cell.length_a   1.000
_cell.length_b   1.000
_cell.length_c   1.000
_cell.angle_alpha   90.00
_cell.angle_beta   90.00
_cell.angle_gamma   90.00
#
_symmetry.space_group_name_H-M   'P 1'
#
loop_
_entity.id
_entity.type
_entity.pdbx_description
1 polymer ?
#
loop_
_entity_poly.entity_id
_entity_poly.type
_entity_poly.pdbx_seq_one_letter_code
_entity_poly.pdbx_strand_id
1 'polypeptide(L)'
;MRKQIISLLLIFGCFSTFVSSQDIASSIKNNKLSKSDIISRGRNLLLDSYVSGDIDKVNEAYLFLNNKVANDDFAVFNSFEQIYLGALTKNYTYSLKEILRVDSISVLNPSVRRKKPVMPNTELLSQKLADNSFLYLHRIIKNIDKSTLSGEDKKMLTLILNDIFSDNYQINTPEVKAKIQNGINLKCDSFLVAYPHSRYEHYVRNYIRLVVGPSEWGFGMDFSIGYANAGLKSKYVDDGYSAGIGCDFHHKKLALFTRVNVIGTTTKKDFYFSPTAILPARSSVTYLDPEISLGYETLNNKRITLMPFAGISEYFCDPIQNDQDKLPQLKDKELSSFCYQTGLNCDFKIRNKRAILNLINEYSYQCIRLRLTYLMPSTSIPELKGNQLMVTIGWGLVGYAKKRTI
;
A
#
# COMPACT_ATOMS: atom_id res chain seq x y z
N MET A 1 -68.96 -41.82 -5.79
CA MET A 1 -67.95 -41.32 -4.83
C MET A 1 -66.71 -40.68 -5.45
N ARG A 2 -66.20 -41.08 -6.63
CA ARG A 2 -65.00 -40.48 -7.22
C ARG A 2 -65.15 -39.03 -7.71
N LYS A 3 -66.30 -38.55 -8.11
CA LYS A 3 -66.49 -37.17 -8.63
C LYS A 3 -66.61 -36.11 -7.52
N GLN A 4 -66.97 -36.49 -6.27
CA GLN A 4 -67.01 -35.49 -5.19
C GLN A 4 -65.69 -35.21 -4.53
N ILE A 5 -64.69 -36.09 -4.63
CA ILE A 5 -63.38 -35.91 -4.09
C ILE A 5 -62.55 -34.93 -4.95
N ILE A 6 -62.76 -34.91 -6.28
CA ILE A 6 -62.07 -34.00 -7.20
C ILE A 6 -62.53 -32.54 -7.04
N SER A 7 -63.83 -32.31 -6.72
CA SER A 7 -64.35 -30.97 -6.42
C SER A 7 -63.78 -30.39 -5.11
N LEU A 8 -63.57 -31.25 -4.10
CA LEU A 8 -63.01 -30.80 -2.80
C LEU A 8 -61.51 -30.44 -2.91
N LEU A 9 -60.78 -31.16 -3.75
CA LEU A 9 -59.33 -30.84 -4.02
C LEU A 9 -59.14 -29.56 -4.84
N LEU A 10 -60.08 -29.22 -5.73
CA LEU A 10 -60.06 -27.97 -6.49
C LEU A 10 -60.41 -26.76 -5.61
N ILE A 11 -61.24 -26.91 -4.58
CA ILE A 11 -61.56 -25.82 -3.65
C ILE A 11 -60.41 -25.57 -2.67
N PHE A 12 -59.66 -26.61 -2.26
CA PHE A 12 -58.47 -26.44 -1.42
C PHE A 12 -57.26 -25.91 -2.21
N GLY A 13 -57.18 -26.17 -3.52
CA GLY A 13 -56.10 -25.64 -4.39
C GLY A 13 -56.26 -24.14 -4.70
N CYS A 14 -57.44 -23.56 -4.60
CA CYS A 14 -57.65 -22.12 -4.83
C CYS A 14 -57.49 -21.24 -3.59
N PHE A 15 -57.40 -21.84 -2.39
CA PHE A 15 -57.18 -21.08 -1.16
C PHE A 15 -55.69 -20.85 -0.83
N SER A 16 -54.77 -21.45 -1.57
CA SER A 16 -53.34 -21.28 -1.31
C SER A 16 -52.68 -20.13 -2.09
N THR A 17 -53.44 -19.34 -2.85
CA THR A 17 -52.87 -18.22 -3.64
C THR A 17 -53.40 -16.84 -3.27
N PHE A 18 -54.17 -16.72 -2.20
CA PHE A 18 -54.55 -15.45 -1.57
C PHE A 18 -53.99 -15.33 -0.14
N VAL A 19 -52.70 -15.65 0.07
CA VAL A 19 -51.96 -14.86 1.04
C VAL A 19 -51.61 -13.57 0.30
N SER A 20 -52.60 -12.68 0.31
CA SER A 20 -52.49 -11.30 -0.03
C SER A 20 -51.12 -10.76 0.42
N SER A 21 -50.54 -9.89 -0.33
CA SER A 21 -49.57 -8.90 0.09
C SER A 21 -50.12 -8.16 1.32
N GLN A 22 -50.26 -8.87 2.44
CA GLN A 22 -50.47 -8.21 3.71
C GLN A 22 -49.31 -7.26 3.87
N ASP A 23 -49.64 -6.04 3.61
CA ASP A 23 -48.92 -4.84 3.60
C ASP A 23 -47.66 -4.98 4.45
N ILE A 24 -46.50 -5.18 3.82
CA ILE A 24 -45.18 -5.24 4.48
C ILE A 24 -45.06 -4.04 5.40
N ALA A 25 -45.64 -2.88 5.01
CA ALA A 25 -45.77 -1.73 5.83
C ALA A 25 -46.51 -2.00 7.16
N SER A 26 -47.52 -2.88 7.19
CA SER A 26 -48.22 -3.27 8.43
C SER A 26 -47.40 -4.20 9.32
N SER A 27 -46.59 -5.08 8.73
CA SER A 27 -45.69 -5.98 9.46
C SER A 27 -44.53 -5.21 10.11
N ILE A 28 -44.10 -4.09 9.50
CA ILE A 28 -43.02 -3.24 10.00
C ILE A 28 -43.55 -2.10 10.89
N LYS A 29 -44.76 -1.59 10.62
CA LYS A 29 -45.38 -0.49 11.38
C LYS A 29 -46.13 -1.02 12.62
N ASN A 30 -45.54 -0.73 13.77
CA ASN A 30 -46.28 -0.67 15.02
C ASN A 30 -46.16 0.78 15.53
N ASN A 31 -47.23 1.51 15.78
CA ASN A 31 -47.30 2.93 16.10
C ASN A 31 -46.50 3.36 17.34
N LYS A 32 -45.84 2.42 18.02
CA LYS A 32 -45.01 2.64 19.21
C LYS A 32 -43.51 2.37 18.97
N LEU A 33 -43.09 2.01 17.75
CA LEU A 33 -41.69 1.63 17.47
C LEU A 33 -40.84 2.85 17.17
N SER A 34 -39.62 2.85 17.68
CA SER A 34 -38.60 3.82 17.27
C SER A 34 -38.23 3.62 15.79
N LYS A 35 -37.69 4.64 15.15
CA LYS A 35 -37.14 4.52 13.78
C LYS A 35 -36.11 3.42 13.68
N SER A 36 -35.25 3.27 14.70
CA SER A 36 -34.26 2.21 14.78
C SER A 36 -34.89 0.81 14.72
N ASP A 37 -36.00 0.60 15.48
CA ASP A 37 -36.69 -0.68 15.49
C ASP A 37 -37.36 -0.98 14.14
N ILE A 38 -37.92 0.05 13.49
CA ILE A 38 -38.51 -0.08 12.14
C ILE A 38 -37.42 -0.48 11.13
N ILE A 39 -36.22 0.15 11.17
CA ILE A 39 -35.13 -0.20 10.30
C ILE A 39 -34.67 -1.63 10.56
N SER A 40 -34.46 -2.00 11.82
CA SER A 40 -34.02 -3.33 12.20
C SER A 40 -34.99 -4.42 11.72
N ARG A 41 -36.27 -4.24 11.95
CA ARG A 41 -37.31 -5.18 11.49
C ARG A 41 -37.40 -5.27 9.98
N GLY A 42 -37.32 -4.11 9.27
CA GLY A 42 -37.36 -4.06 7.82
C GLY A 42 -36.16 -4.74 7.19
N ARG A 43 -34.98 -4.55 7.76
CA ARG A 43 -33.72 -5.18 7.29
C ARG A 43 -33.72 -6.69 7.55
N ASN A 44 -34.25 -7.16 8.70
CA ASN A 44 -34.41 -8.59 8.98
C ASN A 44 -35.42 -9.23 8.01
N LEU A 45 -36.57 -8.60 7.77
CA LEU A 45 -37.55 -9.10 6.78
C LEU A 45 -36.93 -9.17 5.36
N LEU A 46 -36.14 -8.17 4.99
CA LEU A 46 -35.42 -8.15 3.71
C LEU A 46 -34.42 -9.31 3.65
N LEU A 47 -33.68 -9.56 4.73
CA LEU A 47 -32.71 -10.65 4.82
C LEU A 47 -33.40 -12.01 4.68
N ASP A 48 -34.48 -12.25 5.42
CA ASP A 48 -35.26 -13.50 5.38
C ASP A 48 -35.83 -13.74 3.98
N SER A 49 -36.38 -12.69 3.36
CA SER A 49 -36.89 -12.74 1.99
C SER A 49 -35.80 -13.02 0.96
N TYR A 50 -34.64 -12.43 1.15
CA TYR A 50 -33.46 -12.66 0.26
C TYR A 50 -32.96 -14.11 0.36
N VAL A 51 -32.83 -14.64 1.58
CA VAL A 51 -32.40 -16.02 1.82
C VAL A 51 -33.42 -17.03 1.28
N SER A 52 -34.72 -16.74 1.39
CA SER A 52 -35.75 -17.57 0.80
C SER A 52 -35.93 -17.43 -0.72
N GLY A 53 -35.23 -16.45 -1.33
CA GLY A 53 -35.32 -16.21 -2.77
C GLY A 53 -36.53 -15.41 -3.24
N ASP A 54 -37.32 -14.85 -2.32
CA ASP A 54 -38.53 -14.04 -2.60
C ASP A 54 -38.11 -12.61 -2.96
N ILE A 55 -37.70 -12.41 -4.22
CA ILE A 55 -37.17 -11.12 -4.69
C ILE A 55 -38.23 -10.02 -4.73
N ASP A 56 -39.50 -10.39 -4.84
CA ASP A 56 -40.61 -9.42 -4.84
C ASP A 56 -40.74 -8.79 -3.45
N LYS A 57 -40.70 -9.60 -2.38
CA LYS A 57 -40.69 -9.10 -1.00
C LYS A 57 -39.40 -8.33 -0.68
N VAL A 58 -38.25 -8.77 -1.19
CA VAL A 58 -36.99 -7.99 -1.08
C VAL A 58 -37.20 -6.59 -1.66
N ASN A 59 -37.83 -6.49 -2.86
CA ASN A 59 -38.10 -5.22 -3.49
C ASN A 59 -39.03 -4.33 -2.66
N GLU A 60 -40.13 -4.90 -2.17
CA GLU A 60 -41.09 -4.16 -1.34
C GLU A 60 -40.44 -3.61 -0.05
N ALA A 61 -39.71 -4.47 0.68
CA ALA A 61 -39.01 -4.08 1.90
C ALA A 61 -37.91 -3.00 1.60
N TYR A 62 -37.16 -3.17 0.50
CA TYR A 62 -36.16 -2.23 0.05
C TYR A 62 -36.76 -0.86 -0.26
N LEU A 63 -37.84 -0.81 -1.01
CA LEU A 63 -38.56 0.44 -1.35
C LEU A 63 -39.17 1.10 -0.11
N PHE A 64 -39.78 0.31 0.77
CA PHE A 64 -40.33 0.83 2.03
C PHE A 64 -39.26 1.52 2.87
N LEU A 65 -38.13 0.88 3.06
CA LEU A 65 -37.02 1.42 3.85
C LEU A 65 -36.43 2.68 3.21
N ASN A 66 -36.23 2.71 1.89
CA ASN A 66 -35.71 3.89 1.21
C ASN A 66 -36.68 5.07 1.18
N ASN A 67 -37.97 4.82 0.94
CA ASN A 67 -38.93 5.89 0.69
C ASN A 67 -39.64 6.40 1.95
N LYS A 68 -39.78 5.55 2.97
CA LYS A 68 -40.57 5.87 4.17
C LYS A 68 -39.75 6.07 5.42
N VAL A 69 -38.53 5.53 5.45
CA VAL A 69 -37.71 5.51 6.68
C VAL A 69 -36.42 6.30 6.52
N ALA A 70 -35.76 6.23 5.37
CA ALA A 70 -34.54 6.97 5.10
C ALA A 70 -34.78 8.50 5.17
N ASN A 71 -33.89 9.21 5.82
CA ASN A 71 -33.90 10.67 5.90
C ASN A 71 -32.47 11.24 5.77
N ASP A 72 -32.30 12.56 5.97
CA ASP A 72 -31.01 13.21 5.86
C ASP A 72 -30.03 12.89 7.00
N ASP A 73 -30.55 12.43 8.16
CA ASP A 73 -29.71 12.17 9.33
C ASP A 73 -29.05 10.80 9.34
N PHE A 74 -29.64 9.80 8.67
CA PHE A 74 -29.09 8.44 8.62
C PHE A 74 -29.42 7.71 7.32
N ALA A 75 -28.53 6.81 6.93
CA ALA A 75 -28.73 5.88 5.82
C ALA A 75 -29.23 4.53 6.38
N VAL A 76 -30.25 3.96 5.72
CA VAL A 76 -30.78 2.64 6.07
C VAL A 76 -29.88 1.52 5.55
N PHE A 77 -29.20 1.75 4.43
CA PHE A 77 -28.30 0.82 3.77
C PHE A 77 -26.91 1.42 3.64
N ASN A 78 -25.87 0.60 3.73
CA ASN A 78 -24.54 1.01 3.33
C ASN A 78 -24.41 1.06 1.79
N SER A 79 -23.30 1.58 1.28
CA SER A 79 -23.13 1.76 -0.17
C SER A 79 -23.18 0.45 -0.96
N PHE A 80 -22.59 -0.63 -0.43
CA PHE A 80 -22.65 -1.95 -1.04
C PHE A 80 -24.11 -2.45 -1.13
N GLU A 81 -24.82 -2.44 0.00
CA GLU A 81 -26.21 -2.86 0.08
C GLU A 81 -27.10 -2.04 -0.86
N GLN A 82 -26.92 -0.71 -0.88
CA GLN A 82 -27.69 0.20 -1.72
C GLN A 82 -27.49 -0.08 -3.21
N ILE A 83 -26.24 -0.29 -3.64
CA ILE A 83 -25.91 -0.58 -5.04
C ILE A 83 -26.42 -1.96 -5.43
N TYR A 84 -26.14 -2.98 -4.61
CA TYR A 84 -26.48 -4.35 -4.93
C TYR A 84 -28.02 -4.58 -4.93
N LEU A 85 -28.70 -4.16 -3.87
CA LEU A 85 -30.16 -4.32 -3.75
C LEU A 85 -30.91 -3.52 -4.81
N GLY A 86 -30.45 -2.30 -5.11
CA GLY A 86 -31.03 -1.51 -6.18
C GLY A 86 -30.89 -2.18 -7.55
N ALA A 87 -29.75 -2.81 -7.83
CA ALA A 87 -29.53 -3.57 -9.06
C ALA A 87 -30.36 -4.88 -9.09
N LEU A 88 -30.41 -5.62 -7.99
CA LEU A 88 -31.17 -6.87 -7.83
C LEU A 88 -32.68 -6.65 -8.05
N THR A 89 -33.23 -5.59 -7.47
CA THR A 89 -34.65 -5.24 -7.50
C THR A 89 -35.05 -4.37 -8.70
N LYS A 90 -34.12 -4.13 -9.62
CA LYS A 90 -34.27 -3.26 -10.82
C LYS A 90 -34.54 -1.77 -10.50
N ASN A 91 -34.28 -1.34 -9.30
CA ASN A 91 -34.37 0.05 -8.88
C ASN A 91 -33.04 0.78 -9.13
N TYR A 92 -32.56 0.75 -10.37
CA TYR A 92 -31.22 1.21 -10.79
C TYR A 92 -30.89 2.65 -10.41
N THR A 93 -31.92 3.53 -10.34
CA THR A 93 -31.74 4.92 -9.94
C THR A 93 -31.12 5.06 -8.56
N TYR A 94 -31.46 4.18 -7.61
CA TYR A 94 -30.86 4.22 -6.28
C TYR A 94 -29.40 3.80 -6.31
N SER A 95 -29.06 2.76 -7.08
CA SER A 95 -27.68 2.32 -7.26
C SER A 95 -26.81 3.42 -7.89
N LEU A 96 -27.30 4.03 -8.97
CA LEU A 96 -26.57 5.09 -9.67
C LEU A 96 -26.42 6.38 -8.84
N LYS A 97 -27.46 6.77 -8.09
CA LYS A 97 -27.38 7.90 -7.15
C LYS A 97 -26.36 7.63 -6.04
N GLU A 98 -26.29 6.39 -5.55
CA GLU A 98 -25.33 6.02 -4.50
C GLU A 98 -23.87 6.10 -5.00
N ILE A 99 -23.61 5.63 -6.23
CA ILE A 99 -22.30 5.76 -6.88
C ILE A 99 -21.85 7.22 -6.92
N LEU A 100 -22.74 8.12 -7.43
CA LEU A 100 -22.45 9.54 -7.51
C LEU A 100 -22.32 10.21 -6.14
N ARG A 101 -23.08 9.75 -5.14
CA ARG A 101 -22.98 10.23 -3.75
C ARG A 101 -21.63 9.91 -3.13
N VAL A 102 -21.15 8.67 -3.31
CA VAL A 102 -19.83 8.24 -2.80
C VAL A 102 -18.74 9.08 -3.45
N ASP A 103 -18.85 9.32 -4.74
CA ASP A 103 -17.90 10.12 -5.49
C ASP A 103 -17.86 11.59 -5.02
N SER A 104 -19.01 12.23 -4.89
CA SER A 104 -19.12 13.63 -4.45
C SER A 104 -18.58 13.87 -3.04
N ILE A 105 -18.79 12.93 -2.12
CA ILE A 105 -18.28 13.04 -0.74
C ILE A 105 -16.74 13.05 -0.73
N SER A 106 -16.11 12.31 -1.60
CA SER A 106 -14.64 12.25 -1.66
C SER A 106 -14.01 13.52 -2.23
N VAL A 107 -14.70 14.20 -3.16
CA VAL A 107 -14.20 15.39 -3.85
C VAL A 107 -14.42 16.66 -3.03
N LEU A 108 -15.57 16.79 -2.37
CA LEU A 108 -16.04 18.06 -1.84
C LEU A 108 -15.69 18.33 -0.38
N ASN A 109 -15.51 17.33 0.46
CA ASN A 109 -15.04 17.55 1.85
C ASN A 109 -14.93 16.26 2.68
N PRO A 110 -13.77 15.94 3.29
CA PRO A 110 -13.67 14.87 4.28
C PRO A 110 -14.52 15.15 5.54
N SER A 111 -14.91 16.40 5.79
CA SER A 111 -15.74 16.81 6.92
C SER A 111 -17.25 16.69 6.66
N VAL A 112 -17.70 16.43 5.46
CA VAL A 112 -19.12 16.12 5.21
C VAL A 112 -19.47 14.86 5.98
N ARG A 113 -20.30 15.03 6.99
CA ARG A 113 -20.74 13.99 7.94
C ARG A 113 -21.31 12.81 7.15
N ARG A 114 -20.56 11.72 7.08
CA ARG A 114 -21.06 10.47 6.46
C ARG A 114 -22.31 10.08 7.22
N LYS A 115 -23.42 9.93 6.52
CA LYS A 115 -24.62 9.33 7.10
C LYS A 115 -24.22 7.98 7.69
N LYS A 116 -24.41 7.78 8.99
CA LYS A 116 -24.12 6.51 9.62
C LYS A 116 -25.32 5.59 9.40
N PRO A 117 -25.14 4.41 8.81
CA PRO A 117 -26.22 3.44 8.73
C PRO A 117 -26.61 3.02 10.16
N VAL A 118 -27.89 2.88 10.41
CA VAL A 118 -28.39 2.28 11.66
C VAL A 118 -28.33 0.78 11.47
N MET A 119 -27.23 0.17 11.92
CA MET A 119 -27.06 -1.28 11.86
C MET A 119 -27.24 -1.89 13.25
N PRO A 120 -28.13 -2.86 13.43
CA PRO A 120 -28.14 -3.69 14.62
C PRO A 120 -26.83 -4.49 14.70
N ASN A 121 -26.25 -4.62 15.88
CA ASN A 121 -24.97 -5.34 16.09
C ASN A 121 -25.01 -6.85 15.73
N THR A 122 -26.17 -7.40 15.48
CA THR A 122 -26.38 -8.84 15.20
C THR A 122 -26.81 -9.13 13.77
N GLU A 123 -26.91 -8.11 12.92
CA GLU A 123 -27.46 -8.27 11.59
C GLU A 123 -26.40 -8.69 10.57
N LEU A 124 -26.71 -9.73 9.79
CA LEU A 124 -25.83 -10.33 8.80
C LEU A 124 -26.21 -9.97 7.35
N LEU A 125 -27.00 -8.90 7.11
CA LEU A 125 -27.51 -8.59 5.77
C LEU A 125 -26.37 -8.42 4.76
N SER A 126 -25.41 -7.54 5.03
CA SER A 126 -24.26 -7.32 4.12
C SER A 126 -23.50 -8.61 3.83
N GLN A 127 -23.25 -9.42 4.86
CA GLN A 127 -22.55 -10.69 4.71
C GLN A 127 -23.33 -11.66 3.85
N LYS A 128 -24.63 -11.85 4.11
CA LYS A 128 -25.49 -12.77 3.34
C LYS A 128 -25.70 -12.30 1.90
N LEU A 129 -25.79 -10.99 1.68
CA LEU A 129 -25.82 -10.43 0.34
C LEU A 129 -24.52 -10.75 -0.40
N ALA A 130 -23.38 -10.61 0.26
CA ALA A 130 -22.07 -10.94 -0.31
C ALA A 130 -21.94 -12.45 -0.60
N ASP A 131 -22.23 -13.31 0.40
CA ASP A 131 -22.10 -14.77 0.28
C ASP A 131 -22.91 -15.36 -0.87
N ASN A 132 -24.14 -14.85 -1.08
CA ASN A 132 -25.07 -15.36 -2.08
C ASN A 132 -25.12 -14.54 -3.38
N SER A 133 -24.31 -13.51 -3.48
CA SER A 133 -24.35 -12.57 -4.61
C SER A 133 -24.12 -13.23 -5.96
N PHE A 134 -23.24 -14.23 -6.03
CA PHE A 134 -22.93 -14.96 -7.25
C PHE A 134 -24.15 -15.68 -7.87
N LEU A 135 -25.12 -16.09 -7.04
CA LEU A 135 -26.35 -16.75 -7.50
C LEU A 135 -27.20 -15.84 -8.40
N TYR A 136 -27.17 -14.55 -8.13
CA TYR A 136 -27.99 -13.56 -8.82
C TYR A 136 -27.25 -12.74 -9.88
N LEU A 137 -25.91 -12.74 -9.89
CA LEU A 137 -25.11 -11.85 -10.73
C LEU A 137 -25.49 -11.93 -12.21
N HIS A 138 -25.57 -13.14 -12.78
CA HIS A 138 -25.92 -13.32 -14.19
C HIS A 138 -27.31 -12.78 -14.50
N ARG A 139 -28.28 -13.02 -13.61
CA ARG A 139 -29.67 -12.51 -13.72
C ARG A 139 -29.68 -10.97 -13.65
N ILE A 140 -28.92 -10.39 -12.74
CA ILE A 140 -28.83 -8.92 -12.57
C ILE A 140 -28.26 -8.29 -13.84
N ILE A 141 -27.13 -8.78 -14.34
CA ILE A 141 -26.49 -8.24 -15.56
C ILE A 141 -27.44 -8.35 -16.75
N LYS A 142 -28.09 -9.50 -16.95
CA LYS A 142 -29.09 -9.67 -18.02
C LYS A 142 -30.27 -8.70 -17.91
N ASN A 143 -30.71 -8.38 -16.68
CA ASN A 143 -31.77 -7.40 -16.48
C ASN A 143 -31.30 -5.96 -16.77
N ILE A 144 -30.05 -5.63 -16.39
CA ILE A 144 -29.44 -4.32 -16.72
C ILE A 144 -29.36 -4.14 -18.23
N ASP A 145 -28.88 -5.14 -18.97
CA ASP A 145 -28.77 -5.09 -20.43
C ASP A 145 -30.13 -4.84 -21.12
N LYS A 146 -31.20 -5.45 -20.59
CA LYS A 146 -32.56 -5.30 -21.10
C LYS A 146 -33.29 -4.04 -20.63
N SER A 147 -32.71 -3.28 -19.67
CA SER A 147 -33.33 -2.07 -19.13
C SER A 147 -33.33 -0.91 -20.12
N THR A 148 -34.10 0.12 -19.79
CA THR A 148 -34.14 1.39 -20.57
C THR A 148 -33.05 2.38 -20.19
N LEU A 149 -32.07 1.97 -19.37
CA LEU A 149 -30.94 2.80 -18.98
C LEU A 149 -30.08 3.20 -20.20
N SER A 150 -29.37 4.31 -20.08
CA SER A 150 -28.37 4.72 -21.05
C SER A 150 -27.25 3.65 -21.15
N GLY A 151 -26.55 3.62 -22.29
CA GLY A 151 -25.40 2.70 -22.47
C GLY A 151 -24.30 2.94 -21.43
N GLU A 152 -24.08 4.18 -21.04
CA GLU A 152 -23.15 4.57 -19.97
C GLU A 152 -23.56 3.98 -18.62
N ASP A 153 -24.82 4.17 -18.21
CA ASP A 153 -25.34 3.67 -16.94
C ASP A 153 -25.32 2.13 -16.85
N LYS A 154 -25.67 1.44 -17.95
CA LYS A 154 -25.58 -0.03 -18.03
C LYS A 154 -24.16 -0.51 -17.81
N LYS A 155 -23.19 0.08 -18.52
CA LYS A 155 -21.79 -0.29 -18.39
C LYS A 155 -21.24 0.03 -17.00
N MET A 156 -21.62 1.18 -16.42
CA MET A 156 -21.21 1.54 -15.08
C MET A 156 -21.72 0.57 -14.02
N LEU A 157 -23.01 0.24 -14.05
CA LEU A 157 -23.58 -0.76 -13.12
C LEU A 157 -22.94 -2.13 -13.28
N THR A 158 -22.71 -2.56 -14.52
CA THR A 158 -22.03 -3.84 -14.79
C THR A 158 -20.60 -3.84 -14.27
N LEU A 159 -19.89 -2.72 -14.43
CA LEU A 159 -18.51 -2.57 -13.96
C LEU A 159 -18.42 -2.65 -12.44
N ILE A 160 -19.23 -1.89 -11.71
CA ILE A 160 -19.20 -1.89 -10.24
C ILE A 160 -19.65 -3.23 -9.65
N LEU A 161 -20.64 -3.88 -10.26
CA LEU A 161 -21.06 -5.22 -9.82
C LEU A 161 -19.92 -6.24 -10.00
N ASN A 162 -19.20 -6.20 -11.12
CA ASN A 162 -18.04 -7.07 -11.31
C ASN A 162 -16.93 -6.80 -10.28
N ASP A 163 -16.71 -5.54 -9.89
CA ASP A 163 -15.74 -5.15 -8.87
C ASP A 163 -16.15 -5.68 -7.50
N ILE A 164 -17.38 -5.39 -7.06
CA ILE A 164 -17.95 -5.88 -5.79
C ILE A 164 -17.86 -7.41 -5.69
N PHE A 165 -18.18 -8.12 -6.78
CA PHE A 165 -18.13 -9.59 -6.77
C PHE A 165 -16.72 -10.14 -6.81
N SER A 166 -15.76 -9.41 -7.35
CA SER A 166 -14.38 -9.84 -7.37
C SER A 166 -13.77 -9.97 -5.97
N ASP A 167 -14.18 -9.09 -5.06
CA ASP A 167 -13.72 -9.13 -3.67
C ASP A 167 -14.30 -10.32 -2.87
N ASN A 168 -15.44 -10.85 -3.31
CA ASN A 168 -16.12 -11.97 -2.65
C ASN A 168 -15.63 -13.36 -3.10
N TYR A 169 -14.75 -13.44 -4.10
CA TYR A 169 -14.12 -14.73 -4.42
C TYR A 169 -13.18 -15.12 -3.27
N GLN A 170 -13.50 -16.21 -2.60
CA GLN A 170 -12.66 -16.83 -1.54
C GLN A 170 -11.32 -17.38 -2.10
N ILE A 171 -10.80 -16.77 -3.13
CA ILE A 171 -9.58 -17.19 -3.80
C ILE A 171 -8.39 -16.55 -3.08
N ASN A 172 -7.66 -17.37 -2.35
CA ASN A 172 -6.65 -16.93 -1.39
C ASN A 172 -5.25 -16.70 -1.98
N THR A 173 -5.04 -16.82 -3.29
CA THR A 173 -3.71 -16.61 -3.86
C THR A 173 -3.54 -15.20 -4.43
N PRO A 174 -2.41 -14.52 -4.10
CA PRO A 174 -2.13 -13.18 -4.61
C PRO A 174 -2.15 -13.08 -6.14
N GLU A 175 -1.70 -14.14 -6.83
CA GLU A 175 -1.63 -14.19 -8.28
C GLU A 175 -3.01 -14.15 -8.93
N VAL A 176 -3.98 -14.88 -8.35
CA VAL A 176 -5.36 -14.91 -8.88
C VAL A 176 -6.05 -13.58 -8.61
N LYS A 177 -5.87 -12.99 -7.43
CA LYS A 177 -6.37 -11.63 -7.13
C LYS A 177 -5.83 -10.60 -8.11
N ALA A 178 -4.53 -10.63 -8.39
CA ALA A 178 -3.90 -9.75 -9.38
C ALA A 178 -4.48 -9.94 -10.79
N LYS A 179 -4.75 -11.18 -11.21
CA LYS A 179 -5.35 -11.47 -12.51
C LYS A 179 -6.78 -10.95 -12.62
N ILE A 180 -7.59 -11.12 -11.57
CA ILE A 180 -8.96 -10.59 -11.50
C ILE A 180 -8.93 -9.06 -11.57
N GLN A 181 -8.10 -8.41 -10.74
CA GLN A 181 -7.95 -6.95 -10.72
C GLN A 181 -7.49 -6.40 -12.07
N ASN A 182 -6.56 -7.06 -12.75
CA ASN A 182 -6.15 -6.69 -14.10
C ASN A 182 -7.32 -6.78 -15.09
N GLY A 183 -8.17 -7.80 -14.99
CA GLY A 183 -9.38 -7.90 -15.79
C GLY A 183 -10.37 -6.76 -15.53
N ILE A 184 -10.52 -6.32 -14.28
CA ILE A 184 -11.34 -5.17 -13.92
C ILE A 184 -10.73 -3.88 -14.47
N ASN A 185 -9.40 -3.69 -14.32
CA ASN A 185 -8.71 -2.53 -14.85
C ASN A 185 -8.90 -2.38 -16.38
N LEU A 186 -8.83 -3.46 -17.14
CA LEU A 186 -9.11 -3.45 -18.58
C LEU A 186 -10.55 -3.02 -18.89
N LYS A 187 -11.53 -3.45 -18.09
CA LYS A 187 -12.93 -3.01 -18.22
C LYS A 187 -13.08 -1.52 -17.88
N CYS A 188 -12.37 -1.05 -16.85
CA CYS A 188 -12.32 0.39 -16.50
C CYS A 188 -11.75 1.22 -17.65
N ASP A 189 -10.60 0.80 -18.22
CA ASP A 189 -9.97 1.48 -19.34
C ASP A 189 -10.91 1.52 -20.57
N SER A 190 -11.57 0.40 -20.86
CA SER A 190 -12.60 0.32 -21.93
C SER A 190 -13.80 1.23 -21.68
N PHE A 191 -14.24 1.37 -20.42
CA PHE A 191 -15.31 2.30 -20.05
C PHE A 191 -14.87 3.75 -20.26
N LEU A 192 -13.69 4.13 -19.78
CA LEU A 192 -13.15 5.49 -19.88
C LEU A 192 -12.92 5.93 -21.34
N VAL A 193 -12.50 4.99 -22.19
CA VAL A 193 -12.36 5.25 -23.63
C VAL A 193 -13.72 5.41 -24.31
N ALA A 194 -14.70 4.58 -23.95
CA ALA A 194 -16.05 4.63 -24.57
C ALA A 194 -16.86 5.85 -24.13
N TYR A 195 -16.61 6.36 -22.92
CA TYR A 195 -17.33 7.49 -22.33
C TYR A 195 -16.36 8.54 -21.77
N PRO A 196 -15.63 9.26 -22.62
CA PRO A 196 -14.76 10.34 -22.18
C PRO A 196 -15.63 11.45 -21.53
N HIS A 197 -15.19 11.97 -20.40
CA HIS A 197 -15.95 12.94 -19.59
C HIS A 197 -17.25 12.40 -18.97
N SER A 198 -17.31 11.09 -18.75
CA SER A 198 -18.40 10.45 -18.00
C SER A 198 -18.57 11.08 -16.63
N ARG A 199 -19.82 11.23 -16.19
CA ARG A 199 -20.11 11.62 -14.79
C ARG A 199 -19.58 10.60 -13.76
N TYR A 200 -19.18 9.40 -14.18
CA TYR A 200 -18.59 8.36 -13.35
C TYR A 200 -17.06 8.28 -13.50
N GLU A 201 -16.44 9.11 -14.34
CA GLU A 201 -15.00 9.03 -14.60
C GLU A 201 -14.18 9.07 -13.31
N HIS A 202 -14.47 10.04 -12.43
CA HIS A 202 -13.76 10.18 -11.17
C HIS A 202 -13.95 8.95 -10.27
N TYR A 203 -15.17 8.41 -10.18
CA TYR A 203 -15.44 7.19 -9.42
C TYR A 203 -14.68 5.99 -9.97
N VAL A 204 -14.71 5.77 -11.29
CA VAL A 204 -14.01 4.66 -11.94
C VAL A 204 -12.51 4.74 -11.70
N ARG A 205 -11.90 5.93 -11.86
CA ARG A 205 -10.46 6.13 -11.64
C ARG A 205 -10.06 5.95 -10.19
N ASN A 206 -10.88 6.41 -9.24
CA ASN A 206 -10.49 6.47 -7.83
C ASN A 206 -10.96 5.27 -6.99
N TYR A 207 -11.98 4.55 -7.40
CA TYR A 207 -12.56 3.49 -6.56
C TYR A 207 -12.48 2.09 -7.18
N ILE A 208 -12.61 1.96 -8.50
CA ILE A 208 -12.64 0.64 -9.16
C ILE A 208 -11.29 0.32 -9.81
N ARG A 209 -10.76 1.24 -10.61
CA ARG A 209 -9.49 1.06 -11.31
C ARG A 209 -8.34 1.07 -10.30
N LEU A 210 -7.73 -0.07 -10.06
CA LEU A 210 -6.62 -0.21 -9.13
C LEU A 210 -5.33 -0.52 -9.89
N VAL A 211 -4.71 0.51 -10.44
CA VAL A 211 -3.36 0.41 -11.00
C VAL A 211 -2.38 0.89 -9.94
N VAL A 212 -1.52 -0.03 -9.51
CA VAL A 212 -0.53 0.24 -8.47
C VAL A 212 0.85 0.23 -9.11
N GLY A 213 1.62 1.25 -8.82
CA GLY A 213 3.01 1.39 -9.23
C GLY A 213 3.93 1.66 -8.04
N PRO A 214 5.24 1.75 -8.28
CA PRO A 214 6.17 2.17 -7.24
C PRO A 214 5.93 3.64 -6.88
N SER A 215 6.06 3.96 -5.60
CA SER A 215 6.14 5.34 -5.15
C SER A 215 7.40 6.01 -5.73
N GLU A 216 7.35 7.32 -5.87
CA GLU A 216 8.55 8.11 -6.18
C GLU A 216 9.54 8.12 -5.01
N TRP A 217 9.08 7.79 -3.80
CA TRP A 217 9.87 7.71 -2.59
C TRP A 217 10.23 6.28 -2.28
N GLY A 218 11.49 6.06 -1.95
CA GLY A 218 12.04 4.79 -1.51
C GLY A 218 12.94 4.96 -0.31
N PHE A 219 13.19 3.85 0.37
CA PHE A 219 14.11 3.75 1.50
C PHE A 219 14.99 2.52 1.31
N GLY A 220 16.28 2.68 1.61
CA GLY A 220 17.23 1.58 1.58
C GLY A 220 18.05 1.50 2.86
N MET A 221 18.62 0.33 3.09
CA MET A 221 19.63 0.05 4.12
C MET A 221 20.68 -0.87 3.55
N ASP A 222 21.91 -0.73 4.02
CA ASP A 222 22.95 -1.70 3.71
C ASP A 222 23.97 -1.89 4.85
N PHE A 223 24.60 -3.05 4.81
CA PHE A 223 25.76 -3.40 5.64
C PHE A 223 26.90 -3.75 4.70
N SER A 224 28.08 -3.19 4.95
CA SER A 224 29.23 -3.37 4.08
C SER A 224 30.51 -3.64 4.85
N ILE A 225 31.40 -4.32 4.19
CA ILE A 225 32.80 -4.49 4.59
C ILE A 225 33.68 -4.06 3.42
N GLY A 226 34.90 -3.64 3.69
CA GLY A 226 35.75 -3.16 2.62
C GLY A 226 37.18 -2.97 3.01
N TYR A 227 37.89 -2.34 2.08
CA TYR A 227 39.28 -2.00 2.16
C TYR A 227 39.48 -0.51 1.86
N ALA A 228 40.21 0.16 2.73
CA ALA A 228 40.54 1.55 2.61
C ALA A 228 42.07 1.67 2.31
N ASN A 229 42.37 2.10 1.10
CA ASN A 229 43.75 2.41 0.73
C ASN A 229 44.08 3.82 1.19
N ALA A 230 45.09 3.95 2.06
CA ALA A 230 45.50 5.23 2.63
C ALA A 230 46.11 6.20 1.59
N GLY A 231 46.28 5.74 0.34
CA GLY A 231 46.81 6.50 -0.78
C GLY A 231 48.33 6.76 -0.72
N LEU A 232 48.87 7.08 -1.88
CA LEU A 232 50.34 7.33 -2.04
C LEU A 232 50.87 8.49 -1.22
N LYS A 233 49.99 9.35 -0.68
CA LYS A 233 50.36 10.56 0.06
C LYS A 233 50.25 10.44 1.58
N SER A 234 49.65 9.38 2.08
CA SER A 234 49.56 9.16 3.54
C SER A 234 50.95 8.73 4.07
N LYS A 235 51.52 9.56 4.90
CA LYS A 235 52.81 9.31 5.52
C LYS A 235 52.71 8.66 6.90
N TYR A 236 51.53 8.67 7.49
CA TYR A 236 51.30 8.31 8.90
C TYR A 236 50.57 7.01 9.11
N VAL A 237 49.71 6.59 8.19
CA VAL A 237 48.90 5.37 8.35
C VAL A 237 49.03 4.40 7.17
N ASP A 238 48.86 3.12 7.44
CA ASP A 238 48.80 2.06 6.45
C ASP A 238 47.40 1.96 5.84
N ASP A 239 47.27 1.07 4.88
CA ASP A 239 45.97 0.65 4.39
C ASP A 239 45.19 -0.04 5.51
N GLY A 240 43.85 0.00 5.43
CA GLY A 240 42.99 -0.53 6.48
C GLY A 240 41.78 -1.30 5.95
N TYR A 241 41.07 -1.91 6.87
CA TYR A 241 39.82 -2.57 6.60
C TYR A 241 38.67 -1.73 7.15
N SER A 242 37.55 -1.71 6.43
CA SER A 242 36.36 -0.98 6.83
C SER A 242 35.17 -1.88 7.03
N ALA A 243 34.27 -1.45 7.93
CA ALA A 243 32.92 -1.96 8.06
C ALA A 243 31.97 -0.78 8.16
N GLY A 244 30.80 -0.88 7.57
CA GLY A 244 29.86 0.23 7.54
C GLY A 244 28.40 -0.20 7.52
N ILE A 245 27.56 0.74 7.96
CA ILE A 245 26.11 0.68 7.87
C ILE A 245 25.60 1.95 7.19
N GLY A 246 24.63 1.80 6.31
CA GLY A 246 24.04 2.92 5.59
C GLY A 246 22.54 2.88 5.52
N CYS A 247 21.94 4.07 5.41
CA CYS A 247 20.56 4.28 5.04
C CYS A 247 20.48 5.17 3.81
N ASP A 248 19.58 4.84 2.89
CA ASP A 248 19.39 5.55 1.64
C ASP A 248 17.95 6.06 1.57
N PHE A 249 17.75 7.32 1.22
CA PHE A 249 16.45 7.92 0.95
C PHE A 249 16.36 8.27 -0.53
N HIS A 250 15.49 7.59 -1.25
CA HIS A 250 15.32 7.79 -2.68
C HIS A 250 14.13 8.69 -2.98
N HIS A 251 14.30 9.63 -3.91
CA HIS A 251 13.23 10.39 -4.52
C HIS A 251 13.45 10.49 -6.02
N LYS A 252 12.63 9.80 -6.81
CA LYS A 252 12.81 9.65 -8.26
C LYS A 252 14.22 9.10 -8.57
N LYS A 253 15.07 9.91 -9.21
CA LYS A 253 16.45 9.57 -9.56
C LYS A 253 17.49 10.04 -8.54
N LEU A 254 17.09 10.75 -7.50
CA LEU A 254 18.00 11.21 -6.46
C LEU A 254 18.00 10.22 -5.29
N ALA A 255 19.19 10.05 -4.69
CA ALA A 255 19.37 9.28 -3.47
C ALA A 255 20.21 10.08 -2.48
N LEU A 256 19.67 10.30 -1.29
CA LEU A 256 20.44 10.81 -0.15
C LEU A 256 20.96 9.60 0.62
N PHE A 257 22.28 9.48 0.72
CA PHE A 257 22.97 8.46 1.50
C PHE A 257 23.40 9.04 2.83
N THR A 258 23.09 8.33 3.90
CA THR A 258 23.64 8.57 5.23
C THR A 258 24.35 7.29 5.67
N ARG A 259 25.65 7.39 6.01
CA ARG A 259 26.48 6.23 6.33
C ARG A 259 27.35 6.51 7.53
N VAL A 260 27.73 5.44 8.20
CA VAL A 260 28.79 5.44 9.20
C VAL A 260 29.72 4.29 8.84
N ASN A 261 30.99 4.64 8.56
CA ASN A 261 32.04 3.67 8.31
C ASN A 261 33.03 3.68 9.49
N VAL A 262 33.47 2.51 9.89
CA VAL A 262 34.55 2.32 10.85
C VAL A 262 35.72 1.72 10.09
N ILE A 263 36.88 2.36 10.15
CA ILE A 263 38.09 1.93 9.43
C ILE A 263 39.18 1.65 10.46
N GLY A 264 39.65 0.42 10.53
CA GLY A 264 40.78 0.02 11.36
C GLY A 264 42.10 -0.01 10.53
N THR A 265 43.12 0.64 11.02
CA THR A 265 44.45 0.67 10.35
C THR A 265 45.57 0.72 11.40
N THR A 266 46.82 0.72 10.93
CA THR A 266 48.02 0.87 11.75
C THR A 266 48.83 2.12 11.35
N THR A 267 49.58 2.66 12.32
CA THR A 267 50.45 3.81 12.11
C THR A 267 51.78 3.39 11.51
N LYS A 268 52.28 4.12 10.48
CA LYS A 268 53.61 3.95 9.87
C LYS A 268 54.69 4.60 10.68
N LYS A 269 54.34 5.68 11.40
CA LYS A 269 55.25 6.54 12.18
C LYS A 269 54.52 6.93 13.46
N ASP A 270 55.24 7.56 14.35
CA ASP A 270 54.69 8.20 15.52
C ASP A 270 53.54 9.14 15.11
N PHE A 271 52.43 8.99 15.76
CA PHE A 271 51.19 9.69 15.44
C PHE A 271 50.81 10.62 16.57
N TYR A 272 50.72 11.91 16.29
CA TYR A 272 50.61 12.96 17.29
C TYR A 272 49.13 13.39 17.46
N PHE A 273 48.51 13.04 18.57
CA PHE A 273 47.21 13.57 18.95
C PHE A 273 47.32 14.95 19.61
N SER A 274 48.47 15.19 20.26
CA SER A 274 48.89 16.50 20.77
C SER A 274 50.42 16.49 20.96
N PRO A 275 51.06 17.60 21.29
CA PRO A 275 52.51 17.66 21.57
C PRO A 275 52.98 16.67 22.65
N THR A 276 52.08 16.29 23.58
CA THR A 276 52.36 15.40 24.72
C THR A 276 51.69 14.04 24.57
N ALA A 277 50.77 13.85 23.63
CA ALA A 277 50.04 12.60 23.43
C ALA A 277 50.51 11.99 22.08
N ILE A 278 51.47 11.12 22.15
CA ILE A 278 52.11 10.46 21.01
C ILE A 278 51.77 8.98 21.03
N LEU A 279 51.21 8.50 19.94
CA LEU A 279 51.01 7.08 19.70
C LEU A 279 52.17 6.54 18.88
N PRO A 280 52.92 5.54 19.37
CA PRO A 280 54.08 4.99 18.68
C PRO A 280 53.74 4.42 17.30
N ALA A 281 54.73 4.38 16.42
CA ALA A 281 54.64 3.70 15.13
C ALA A 281 54.23 2.22 15.32
N ARG A 282 53.45 1.68 14.35
CA ARG A 282 52.86 0.33 14.35
C ARG A 282 51.76 0.10 15.41
N SER A 283 51.25 1.16 15.99
CA SER A 283 50.05 1.09 16.82
C SER A 283 48.81 1.11 15.99
N SER A 284 47.71 0.59 16.53
CA SER A 284 46.41 0.57 15.83
C SER A 284 45.62 1.85 16.07
N VAL A 285 45.00 2.35 15.05
CA VAL A 285 44.08 3.48 15.11
C VAL A 285 42.73 3.12 14.44
N THR A 286 41.68 3.71 14.95
CA THR A 286 40.37 3.58 14.37
C THR A 286 39.87 4.91 13.83
N TYR A 287 39.34 4.89 12.63
CA TYR A 287 38.67 6.06 12.06
C TYR A 287 37.16 5.80 12.04
N LEU A 288 36.40 6.79 12.46
CA LEU A 288 34.93 6.85 12.31
C LEU A 288 34.64 7.89 11.23
N ASP A 289 33.89 7.52 10.21
CA ASP A 289 33.54 8.34 9.06
C ASP A 289 32.03 8.40 8.86
N PRO A 290 31.30 9.27 9.62
CA PRO A 290 29.91 9.58 9.35
C PRO A 290 29.79 10.44 8.08
N GLU A 291 29.02 9.96 7.14
CA GLU A 291 28.88 10.47 5.79
C GLU A 291 27.45 10.94 5.51
N ILE A 292 27.32 12.08 4.79
CA ILE A 292 26.09 12.48 4.09
C ILE A 292 26.49 12.77 2.64
N SER A 293 25.85 12.07 1.69
CA SER A 293 26.15 12.24 0.27
C SER A 293 24.87 12.17 -0.58
N LEU A 294 24.88 12.87 -1.72
CA LEU A 294 23.82 12.91 -2.68
C LEU A 294 24.23 12.14 -3.94
N GLY A 295 23.46 11.15 -4.33
CA GLY A 295 23.65 10.36 -5.54
C GLY A 295 22.59 10.65 -6.58
N TYR A 296 22.94 10.38 -7.82
CA TYR A 296 22.03 10.46 -8.97
C TYR A 296 22.01 9.14 -9.73
N GLU A 297 20.82 8.58 -9.92
CA GLU A 297 20.61 7.34 -10.66
C GLU A 297 20.81 7.57 -12.16
N THR A 298 21.97 7.16 -12.66
CA THR A 298 22.34 7.27 -14.08
C THR A 298 21.90 6.05 -14.89
N LEU A 299 21.87 4.88 -14.26
CA LEU A 299 21.40 3.64 -14.85
C LEU A 299 20.56 2.88 -13.83
N ASN A 300 19.37 2.48 -14.25
CA ASN A 300 18.51 1.58 -13.46
C ASN A 300 17.79 0.59 -14.38
N ASN A 301 18.17 -0.67 -14.27
CA ASN A 301 17.55 -1.74 -15.02
C ASN A 301 17.21 -2.92 -14.08
N LYS A 302 16.72 -4.02 -14.64
CA LYS A 302 16.33 -5.21 -13.87
C LYS A 302 17.47 -5.91 -13.12
N ARG A 303 18.74 -5.56 -13.41
CA ARG A 303 19.90 -6.25 -12.86
C ARG A 303 20.81 -5.32 -12.08
N ILE A 304 20.95 -4.07 -12.50
CA ILE A 304 21.95 -3.15 -12.00
C ILE A 304 21.34 -1.76 -11.82
N THR A 305 21.70 -1.09 -10.72
CA THR A 305 21.51 0.34 -10.53
C THR A 305 22.89 0.98 -10.32
N LEU A 306 23.18 2.08 -11.03
CA LEU A 306 24.41 2.81 -10.95
C LEU A 306 24.15 4.25 -10.54
N MET A 307 24.83 4.71 -9.49
CA MET A 307 24.64 6.02 -8.90
C MET A 307 25.98 6.65 -8.54
N PRO A 308 26.54 7.55 -9.37
CA PRO A 308 27.58 8.47 -8.93
C PRO A 308 27.06 9.34 -7.79
N PHE A 309 27.91 9.66 -6.85
CA PHE A 309 27.58 10.49 -5.70
C PHE A 309 28.69 11.46 -5.34
N ALA A 310 28.32 12.52 -4.63
CA ALA A 310 29.23 13.45 -3.97
C ALA A 310 28.64 13.84 -2.62
N GLY A 311 29.51 14.14 -1.66
CA GLY A 311 29.09 14.45 -0.31
C GLY A 311 30.18 14.95 0.59
N ILE A 312 29.86 14.96 1.85
CA ILE A 312 30.75 15.40 2.93
C ILE A 312 30.72 14.37 4.05
N SER A 313 31.79 14.30 4.80
CA SER A 313 31.88 13.55 6.04
C SER A 313 32.76 14.27 7.05
N GLU A 314 32.67 13.84 8.29
CA GLU A 314 33.62 14.20 9.33
C GLU A 314 34.42 12.95 9.70
N TYR A 315 35.71 13.04 9.62
CA TYR A 315 36.64 11.94 9.77
C TYR A 315 37.30 12.02 11.14
N PHE A 316 36.86 11.17 12.08
CA PHE A 316 37.38 11.12 13.44
C PHE A 316 38.43 10.02 13.55
N CYS A 317 39.56 10.30 14.20
CA CYS A 317 40.61 9.33 14.42
C CYS A 317 40.91 9.19 15.91
N ASP A 318 40.78 7.96 16.41
CA ASP A 318 40.98 7.61 17.81
C ASP A 318 42.03 6.52 17.97
N PRO A 319 42.87 6.58 19.02
CA PRO A 319 43.67 5.43 19.44
C PRO A 319 42.75 4.34 20.00
N ILE A 320 43.12 3.09 19.76
CA ILE A 320 42.31 1.98 20.30
C ILE A 320 42.38 1.91 21.85
N GLN A 321 41.35 1.37 22.49
CA GLN A 321 41.23 1.28 23.96
C GLN A 321 42.49 0.67 24.64
N ASN A 322 43.03 -0.40 24.07
CA ASN A 322 44.22 -1.07 24.62
C ASN A 322 45.47 -0.17 24.67
N ASP A 323 45.59 0.76 23.74
CA ASP A 323 46.73 1.74 23.71
C ASP A 323 46.43 2.93 24.64
N GLN A 324 45.18 3.32 24.81
CA GLN A 324 44.74 4.30 25.82
C GLN A 324 45.03 3.79 27.26
N ASP A 325 44.79 2.50 27.50
CA ASP A 325 45.04 1.88 28.82
C ASP A 325 46.52 1.83 29.15
N LYS A 326 47.41 1.64 28.17
CA LYS A 326 48.88 1.61 28.35
C LYS A 326 49.50 3.00 28.40
N LEU A 327 48.90 3.95 27.72
CA LEU A 327 49.41 5.34 27.58
C LEU A 327 48.30 6.32 28.01
N PRO A 328 48.16 6.59 29.30
CA PRO A 328 47.07 7.45 29.84
C PRO A 328 46.95 8.82 29.21
N GLN A 329 48.05 9.35 28.65
CA GLN A 329 48.06 10.65 27.92
C GLN A 329 47.25 10.59 26.61
N LEU A 330 46.90 9.39 26.09
CA LEU A 330 46.07 9.20 24.91
C LEU A 330 44.58 9.12 25.23
N LYS A 331 44.24 9.03 26.51
CA LYS A 331 42.86 8.92 26.94
C LYS A 331 42.04 10.16 26.50
N ASP A 332 40.87 9.93 25.93
CA ASP A 332 40.00 10.96 25.41
C ASP A 332 40.65 11.91 24.37
N LYS A 333 41.69 11.44 23.67
CA LYS A 333 42.32 12.17 22.57
C LYS A 333 41.74 11.70 21.25
N GLU A 334 41.32 12.67 20.47
CA GLU A 334 40.72 12.49 19.15
C GLU A 334 41.25 13.56 18.20
N LEU A 335 41.45 13.20 16.95
CA LEU A 335 41.70 14.15 15.86
C LEU A 335 40.50 14.08 14.90
N SER A 336 39.99 15.21 14.48
CA SER A 336 38.94 15.26 13.47
C SER A 336 39.32 16.09 12.26
N SER A 337 38.71 15.77 11.14
CA SER A 337 38.88 16.50 9.89
C SER A 337 37.61 16.44 9.07
N PHE A 338 37.22 17.57 8.55
CA PHE A 338 36.19 17.63 7.53
C PHE A 338 36.69 17.02 6.21
N CYS A 339 35.85 16.19 5.57
CA CYS A 339 36.18 15.52 4.32
C CYS A 339 35.15 15.82 3.24
N TYR A 340 35.65 16.10 2.02
CA TYR A 340 34.82 15.95 0.82
C TYR A 340 34.94 14.53 0.32
N GLN A 341 33.85 14.02 -0.28
CA GLN A 341 33.88 12.70 -0.86
C GLN A 341 33.09 12.63 -2.16
N THR A 342 33.56 11.77 -3.04
CA THR A 342 32.89 11.46 -4.29
C THR A 342 33.09 9.99 -4.61
N GLY A 343 32.18 9.45 -5.42
CA GLY A 343 32.31 8.03 -5.73
C GLY A 343 31.20 7.49 -6.62
N LEU A 344 31.14 6.16 -6.61
CA LEU A 344 30.21 5.40 -7.42
C LEU A 344 29.59 4.29 -6.56
N ASN A 345 28.27 4.24 -6.55
CA ASN A 345 27.50 3.15 -5.95
C ASN A 345 26.91 2.28 -7.05
N CYS A 346 27.13 0.98 -6.97
CA CYS A 346 26.63 0.00 -7.94
C CYS A 346 25.89 -1.13 -7.20
N ASP A 347 24.58 -1.23 -7.43
CA ASP A 347 23.73 -2.27 -6.85
C ASP A 347 23.49 -3.36 -7.87
N PHE A 348 23.96 -4.58 -7.59
CA PHE A 348 23.65 -5.78 -8.34
C PHE A 348 22.40 -6.43 -7.75
N LYS A 349 21.25 -6.29 -8.41
CA LYS A 349 19.94 -6.73 -7.91
C LYS A 349 19.81 -8.25 -7.88
N ILE A 350 19.44 -8.77 -6.71
CA ILE A 350 19.15 -10.20 -6.52
C ILE A 350 17.70 -10.46 -6.91
N ARG A 351 17.45 -11.47 -7.74
CA ARG A 351 16.10 -11.84 -8.16
C ARG A 351 15.26 -12.30 -6.96
N ASN A 352 13.99 -11.87 -6.89
CA ASN A 352 13.06 -12.19 -5.80
C ASN A 352 12.94 -13.68 -5.44
N LYS A 353 13.10 -14.60 -6.41
CA LYS A 353 13.11 -16.06 -6.15
C LYS A 353 14.27 -16.54 -5.27
N ARG A 354 15.30 -15.71 -5.06
CA ARG A 354 16.48 -16.00 -4.23
C ARG A 354 16.63 -14.99 -3.10
N ALA A 355 15.60 -14.21 -2.82
CA ALA A 355 15.61 -13.20 -1.78
C ALA A 355 15.70 -13.87 -0.40
N ILE A 356 16.60 -13.38 0.44
CA ILE A 356 16.82 -13.89 1.81
C ILE A 356 15.63 -13.53 2.72
N LEU A 357 14.95 -12.42 2.46
CA LEU A 357 13.80 -11.94 3.24
C LEU A 357 12.54 -11.85 2.38
N ASN A 358 11.47 -12.53 2.81
CA ASN A 358 10.15 -12.51 2.16
C ASN A 358 9.33 -11.23 2.44
N LEU A 359 9.91 -10.24 3.12
CA LEU A 359 9.22 -9.02 3.57
C LEU A 359 9.10 -7.93 2.50
N ILE A 360 9.57 -8.21 1.29
CA ILE A 360 9.73 -7.20 0.24
C ILE A 360 8.56 -7.26 -0.73
N ASN A 361 7.95 -6.11 -1.00
CA ASN A 361 6.94 -5.98 -2.04
C ASN A 361 7.58 -6.07 -3.44
N GLU A 362 6.76 -6.16 -4.49
CA GLU A 362 7.20 -6.32 -5.89
C GLU A 362 8.07 -5.16 -6.43
N TYR A 363 8.07 -3.99 -5.76
CA TYR A 363 8.86 -2.80 -6.11
C TYR A 363 10.13 -2.67 -5.28
N SER A 364 10.42 -3.65 -4.44
CA SER A 364 11.61 -3.69 -3.60
C SER A 364 12.61 -4.70 -4.16
N TYR A 365 13.88 -4.49 -3.88
CA TYR A 365 14.93 -5.43 -4.26
C TYR A 365 16.00 -5.55 -3.18
N GLN A 366 16.60 -6.74 -3.12
CA GLN A 366 17.87 -6.97 -2.43
C GLN A 366 19.00 -6.84 -3.44
N CYS A 367 20.15 -6.40 -3.00
CA CYS A 367 21.31 -6.27 -3.86
C CYS A 367 22.61 -6.64 -3.15
N ILE A 368 23.60 -7.01 -3.95
CA ILE A 368 24.99 -6.88 -3.57
C ILE A 368 25.40 -5.47 -4.00
N ARG A 369 25.80 -4.65 -3.05
CA ARG A 369 26.22 -3.27 -3.27
C ARG A 369 27.74 -3.21 -3.32
N LEU A 370 28.29 -2.71 -4.43
CA LEU A 370 29.68 -2.33 -4.56
C LEU A 370 29.76 -0.80 -4.52
N ARG A 371 30.56 -0.26 -3.60
CA ARG A 371 30.75 1.19 -3.49
C ARG A 371 32.21 1.53 -3.55
N LEU A 372 32.57 2.48 -4.43
CA LEU A 372 33.88 3.09 -4.55
C LEU A 372 33.75 4.52 -4.04
N THR A 373 34.53 4.86 -3.02
CA THR A 373 34.55 6.19 -2.40
C THR A 373 35.93 6.77 -2.42
N TYR A 374 36.08 7.99 -2.89
CA TYR A 374 37.28 8.78 -2.82
C TYR A 374 37.13 9.88 -1.79
N LEU A 375 37.91 9.82 -0.72
CA LEU A 375 37.88 10.71 0.43
C LEU A 375 38.99 11.75 0.31
N MET A 376 38.66 13.01 0.51
CA MET A 376 39.56 14.16 0.41
C MET A 376 39.52 14.98 1.72
N PRO A 377 40.33 14.63 2.75
CA PRO A 377 40.38 15.39 3.99
C PRO A 377 40.82 16.84 3.74
N SER A 378 40.08 17.78 4.30
CA SER A 378 40.35 19.20 4.25
C SER A 378 40.97 19.66 5.58
N THR A 379 42.23 19.31 5.79
CA THR A 379 42.90 19.52 7.08
C THR A 379 44.31 20.07 6.97
N SER A 380 44.71 20.83 7.98
CA SER A 380 46.11 21.22 8.20
C SER A 380 46.88 20.22 9.07
N ILE A 381 46.14 19.24 9.71
CA ILE A 381 46.75 18.24 10.59
C ILE A 381 47.52 17.22 9.75
N PRO A 382 48.87 17.13 9.90
CA PRO A 382 49.70 16.28 9.04
C PRO A 382 49.32 14.80 9.10
N GLU A 383 48.89 14.32 10.27
CA GLU A 383 48.48 12.95 10.55
C GLU A 383 47.25 12.50 9.77
N LEU A 384 46.30 13.41 9.56
CA LEU A 384 45.07 13.16 8.81
C LEU A 384 45.18 13.55 7.33
N LYS A 385 46.31 14.07 6.90
CA LYS A 385 46.52 14.56 5.54
C LYS A 385 46.76 13.40 4.58
N GLY A 386 45.95 13.36 3.52
CA GLY A 386 46.13 12.41 2.41
C GLY A 386 44.75 11.93 1.92
N ASN A 387 44.63 11.82 0.61
CA ASN A 387 43.41 11.31 0.01
C ASN A 387 43.37 9.78 0.17
N GLN A 388 42.19 9.23 0.37
CA GLN A 388 41.96 7.78 0.54
C GLN A 388 41.00 7.28 -0.53
N LEU A 389 41.21 6.03 -0.94
CA LEU A 389 40.30 5.30 -1.80
C LEU A 389 39.73 4.12 -1.01
N MET A 390 38.45 4.11 -0.81
CA MET A 390 37.73 3.02 -0.13
C MET A 390 36.86 2.23 -1.11
N VAL A 391 37.00 0.92 -1.06
CA VAL A 391 36.18 -0.01 -1.82
C VAL A 391 35.42 -0.88 -0.83
N THR A 392 34.10 -0.83 -0.87
CA THR A 392 33.27 -1.66 0.01
C THR A 392 32.35 -2.55 -0.82
N ILE A 393 32.10 -3.74 -0.29
CA ILE A 393 31.09 -4.67 -0.79
C ILE A 393 30.13 -4.97 0.35
N GLY A 394 28.85 -4.96 0.05
CA GLY A 394 27.83 -5.15 1.09
C GLY A 394 26.57 -5.78 0.55
N TRP A 395 25.69 -6.08 1.50
CA TRP A 395 24.33 -6.49 1.22
C TRP A 395 23.39 -5.32 1.51
N GLY A 396 22.53 -5.01 0.53
CA GLY A 396 21.59 -3.92 0.62
C GLY A 396 20.15 -4.36 0.35
N LEU A 397 19.25 -3.59 0.92
CA LEU A 397 17.81 -3.69 0.75
C LEU A 397 17.29 -2.33 0.34
N VAL A 398 16.57 -2.24 -0.79
CA VAL A 398 15.93 -1.01 -1.24
C VAL A 398 14.44 -1.29 -1.47
N GLY A 399 13.58 -0.50 -0.86
CA GLY A 399 12.13 -0.63 -0.93
C GLY A 399 11.44 0.64 -1.37
N TYR A 400 10.43 0.48 -2.23
CA TYR A 400 9.53 1.56 -2.63
C TYR A 400 8.13 1.24 -2.13
N ALA A 401 7.43 2.24 -1.58
CA ALA A 401 6.03 2.10 -1.22
C ALA A 401 5.17 1.88 -2.47
N LYS A 402 4.00 1.29 -2.29
CA LYS A 402 3.01 1.17 -3.36
C LYS A 402 2.25 2.49 -3.48
N LYS A 403 2.20 3.04 -4.69
CA LYS A 403 1.40 4.23 -5.01
C LYS A 403 0.35 3.86 -6.03
N ARG A 404 -0.90 4.23 -5.76
CA ARG A 404 -1.96 4.12 -6.75
C ARG A 404 -1.73 5.14 -7.86
N THR A 405 -1.79 4.68 -9.10
CA THR A 405 -1.74 5.55 -10.29
C THR A 405 -3.18 5.81 -10.72
N ILE A 406 -3.59 7.06 -10.63
CA ILE A 406 -4.94 7.54 -11.00
C ILE A 406 -5.00 7.82 -12.49
#